data_fd52d427c6a2725cdb3169f9f578400c
#
_entry.id   fd52d427c6a2725cdb3169f9f578400c
#
_cell.length_a   1.000
_cell.length_b   1.000
_cell.length_c   1.000
_cell.angle_alpha   90.00
_cell.angle_beta   90.00
_cell.angle_gamma   90.00
#
_symmetry.space_group_name_H-M   'P 1'
#
loop_
_entity.id
_entity.type
_entity.pdbx_description
1 polymer ?
#
loop_
_entity_poly.entity_id
_entity_poly.type
_entity_poly.pdbx_seq_one_letter_code
_entity_poly.pdbx_strand_id
1 'polypeptide(L)'
;MDQETQEYYDKYFTLFGSDGWKQLVDELSNNASQINSVEATKDANDLYFRKGQLNVLAYILNMQSIVETNYEEAMKPSEQND
;
A
#
# COMPACT_ATOMS: atom_id res chain seq x y z
N MET A 1 -10.39 -14.58 15.48
CA MET A 1 -10.89 -13.68 14.41
C MET A 1 -12.28 -14.15 14.00
N ASP A 2 -13.24 -13.25 13.92
CA ASP A 2 -14.58 -13.64 13.54
C ASP A 2 -14.71 -13.77 12.02
N GLN A 3 -15.84 -14.29 11.57
CA GLN A 3 -16.07 -14.56 10.15
C GLN A 3 -16.06 -13.27 9.32
N GLU A 4 -16.67 -12.24 9.84
CA GLU A 4 -16.75 -10.95 9.13
C GLU A 4 -15.36 -10.35 8.92
N THR A 5 -14.51 -10.40 9.94
CA THR A 5 -13.13 -9.93 9.85
C THR A 5 -12.32 -10.80 8.89
N GLN A 6 -12.52 -12.12 8.93
CA GLN A 6 -11.84 -13.02 8.01
C GLN A 6 -12.23 -12.72 6.56
N GLU A 7 -13.51 -12.48 6.30
CA GLU A 7 -13.97 -12.14 4.95
C GLU A 7 -13.38 -10.82 4.46
N TYR A 8 -13.22 -9.85 5.36
CA TYR A 8 -12.59 -8.57 5.05
C TYR A 8 -11.16 -8.79 4.51
N TYR A 9 -10.38 -9.60 5.21
CA TYR A 9 -9.00 -9.88 4.79
C TYR A 9 -8.95 -10.76 3.54
N ASP A 10 -9.85 -11.71 3.41
CA ASP A 10 -9.89 -12.59 2.23
C ASP A 10 -10.10 -11.79 0.94
N LYS A 11 -10.90 -10.74 0.99
CA LYS A 11 -11.11 -9.87 -0.17
C LYS A 11 -9.82 -9.19 -0.59
N TYR A 12 -9.04 -8.72 0.38
CA TYR A 12 -7.74 -8.12 0.07
C TYR A 12 -6.75 -9.15 -0.46
N PHE A 13 -6.71 -10.32 0.13
CA PHE A 13 -5.78 -11.35 -0.34
C PHE A 13 -6.12 -11.80 -1.77
N THR A 14 -7.40 -11.88 -2.10
CA THR A 14 -7.83 -12.16 -3.46
C THR A 14 -7.33 -11.07 -4.42
N LEU A 15 -7.47 -9.81 -4.04
CA LEU A 15 -6.98 -8.69 -4.84
C LEU A 15 -5.47 -8.79 -5.04
N PHE A 16 -4.71 -8.97 -3.95
CA PHE A 16 -3.25 -8.96 -4.00
C PHE A 16 -2.69 -10.14 -4.81
N GLY A 17 -3.42 -11.24 -4.89
CA GLY A 17 -3.02 -12.39 -5.69
C GLY A 17 -3.36 -12.27 -7.17
N SER A 18 -4.11 -11.25 -7.57
CA SER A 18 -4.55 -11.11 -8.95
C SER A 18 -3.44 -10.54 -9.84
N ASP A 19 -3.47 -10.91 -11.10
CA ASP A 19 -2.54 -10.36 -12.09
C ASP A 19 -2.76 -8.87 -12.29
N GLY A 20 -4.01 -8.42 -12.20
CA GLY A 20 -4.34 -7.00 -12.31
C GLY A 20 -3.70 -6.16 -11.23
N TRP A 21 -3.69 -6.64 -9.99
CA TRP A 21 -3.03 -5.95 -8.90
C TRP A 21 -1.52 -5.83 -9.15
N LYS A 22 -0.89 -6.92 -9.57
CA LYS A 22 0.55 -6.92 -9.85
C LYS A 22 0.90 -5.96 -10.96
N GLN A 23 0.09 -5.92 -12.02
CA GLN A 23 0.28 -4.98 -13.11
C GLN A 23 0.12 -3.54 -12.64
N LEU A 24 -0.89 -3.26 -11.83
CA LEU A 24 -1.13 -1.92 -11.28
C LEU A 24 0.06 -1.48 -10.41
N VAL A 25 0.56 -2.36 -9.56
CA VAL A 25 1.72 -2.05 -8.69
C VAL A 25 2.94 -1.69 -9.54
N ASP A 26 3.19 -2.45 -10.61
CA ASP A 26 4.32 -2.15 -11.51
C ASP A 26 4.16 -0.79 -12.17
N GLU A 27 2.97 -0.49 -12.66
CA GLU A 27 2.69 0.79 -13.31
C GLU A 27 2.82 1.95 -12.33
N LEU A 28 2.28 1.81 -11.12
CA LEU A 28 2.38 2.85 -10.10
C LEU A 28 3.81 3.04 -9.61
N SER A 29 4.59 1.97 -9.53
CA SER A 29 6.02 2.07 -9.17
C SER A 29 6.79 2.87 -10.21
N ASN A 30 6.50 2.65 -11.49
CA ASN A 30 7.11 3.43 -12.56
C ASN A 30 6.69 4.89 -12.51
N ASN A 31 5.42 5.15 -12.22
CA ASN A 31 4.92 6.52 -12.05
C ASN A 31 5.63 7.22 -10.89
N ALA A 32 5.78 6.52 -9.77
CA ALA A 32 6.46 7.07 -8.60
C ALA A 32 7.91 7.45 -8.93
N SER A 33 8.61 6.61 -9.67
CA SER A 33 9.98 6.89 -10.08
C SER A 33 10.07 8.15 -10.95
N GLN A 34 9.11 8.34 -11.85
CA GLN A 34 9.07 9.52 -12.71
C GLN A 34 8.72 10.79 -11.92
N ILE A 35 7.80 10.69 -10.97
CA ILE A 35 7.43 11.82 -10.12
C ILE A 35 8.59 12.22 -9.22
N ASN A 36 9.32 11.23 -8.69
CA ASN A 36 10.46 11.45 -7.80
C ASN A 36 11.70 11.79 -8.61
N SER A 37 11.65 12.93 -9.30
CA SER A 37 12.73 13.38 -10.18
C SER A 37 13.11 14.82 -9.81
N VAL A 38 14.33 14.97 -9.32
CA VAL A 38 14.89 16.29 -9.01
C VAL A 38 15.04 17.10 -10.30
N GLU A 39 15.46 16.46 -11.39
CA GLU A 39 15.69 17.15 -12.66
C GLU A 39 14.40 17.70 -13.26
N ALA A 40 13.28 16.98 -13.10
CA ALA A 40 11.99 17.39 -13.63
C ALA A 40 11.27 18.38 -12.72
N THR A 41 11.70 18.53 -11.47
CA THR A 41 11.08 19.42 -10.50
C THR A 41 11.43 20.87 -10.84
N LYS A 42 10.41 21.71 -11.05
CA LYS A 42 10.58 23.08 -11.57
C LYS A 42 10.84 24.10 -10.48
N ASP A 43 10.10 24.03 -9.37
CA ASP A 43 10.16 24.99 -8.29
C ASP A 43 9.62 24.37 -7.00
N ALA A 44 9.52 25.18 -5.94
CA ALA A 44 9.04 24.69 -4.64
C ALA A 44 7.59 24.20 -4.69
N ASN A 45 6.73 24.88 -5.43
CA ASN A 45 5.33 24.45 -5.56
C ASN A 45 5.22 23.11 -6.26
N ASP A 46 5.99 22.91 -7.32
CA ASP A 46 6.05 21.64 -8.02
C ASP A 46 6.58 20.53 -7.11
N LEU A 47 7.58 20.86 -6.29
CA LEU A 47 8.12 19.90 -5.32
C LEU A 47 7.05 19.44 -4.34
N TYR A 48 6.27 20.36 -3.78
CA TYR A 48 5.20 20.01 -2.84
C TYR A 48 4.09 19.19 -3.52
N PHE A 49 3.76 19.55 -4.75
CA PHE A 49 2.78 18.78 -5.52
C PHE A 49 3.25 17.35 -5.73
N ARG A 50 4.50 17.17 -6.15
CA ARG A 50 5.08 15.84 -6.35
C ARG A 50 5.14 15.04 -5.06
N LYS A 51 5.49 15.70 -3.97
CA LYS A 51 5.54 15.06 -2.65
C LYS A 51 4.17 14.52 -2.24
N GLY A 52 3.11 15.30 -2.48
CA GLY A 52 1.74 14.85 -2.23
C GLY A 52 1.37 13.62 -3.05
N GLN A 53 1.71 13.62 -4.34
CA GLN A 53 1.48 12.48 -5.22
C GLN A 53 2.23 11.23 -4.71
N LEU A 54 3.48 11.40 -4.31
CA LEU A 54 4.30 10.29 -3.82
C LEU A 54 3.76 9.73 -2.51
N ASN A 55 3.20 10.57 -1.64
CA ASN A 55 2.58 10.11 -0.40
C ASN A 55 1.41 9.15 -0.66
N VAL A 56 0.54 9.50 -1.60
CA VAL A 56 -0.59 8.65 -1.97
C VAL A 56 -0.11 7.36 -2.63
N LEU A 57 0.85 7.47 -3.55
CA LEU A 57 1.40 6.29 -4.21
C LEU A 57 2.10 5.36 -3.22
N ALA A 58 2.84 5.92 -2.27
CA ALA A 58 3.49 5.12 -1.23
C ALA A 58 2.46 4.35 -0.39
N TYR A 59 1.34 4.97 -0.06
CA TYR A 59 0.27 4.30 0.66
C TYR A 59 -0.24 3.08 -0.12
N ILE A 60 -0.53 3.26 -1.41
CA ILE A 60 -1.04 2.17 -2.25
C ILE A 60 0.01 1.08 -2.43
N LEU A 61 1.27 1.47 -2.70
CA LEU A 61 2.35 0.52 -2.94
C LEU A 61 2.71 -0.29 -1.69
N ASN A 62 2.45 0.26 -0.49
CA ASN A 62 2.71 -0.43 0.76
C ASN A 62 1.47 -1.14 1.30
N MET A 63 0.33 -1.02 0.63
CA MET A 63 -0.95 -1.53 1.14
C MET A 63 -0.91 -3.04 1.40
N GLN A 64 -0.34 -3.81 0.49
CA GLN A 64 -0.26 -5.26 0.68
C GLN A 64 0.49 -5.62 1.95
N SER A 65 1.65 -5.00 2.16
CA SER A 65 2.46 -5.24 3.35
C SER A 65 1.72 -4.83 4.63
N ILE A 66 1.03 -3.69 4.59
CA ILE A 66 0.26 -3.20 5.73
C ILE A 66 -0.88 -4.17 6.09
N VAL A 67 -1.63 -4.60 5.09
CA VAL A 67 -2.76 -5.52 5.30
C VAL A 67 -2.26 -6.86 5.82
N GLU A 68 -1.18 -7.39 5.26
CA GLU A 68 -0.59 -8.65 5.71
C GLU A 68 -0.13 -8.55 7.17
N THR A 69 0.50 -7.45 7.53
CA THR A 69 0.94 -7.23 8.91
C THR A 69 -0.25 -7.14 9.86
N ASN A 70 -1.28 -6.42 9.47
CA ASN A 70 -2.49 -6.28 10.29
C ASN A 70 -3.19 -7.63 10.46
N TYR A 71 -3.19 -8.45 9.42
CA TYR A 71 -3.76 -9.79 9.50
C TYR A 71 -3.00 -10.66 10.49
N GLU A 72 -1.67 -10.64 10.42
CA GLU A 72 -0.83 -11.40 11.34
C GLU A 72 -1.07 -10.97 12.78
N GLU A 73 -1.19 -9.67 13.04
CA GLU A 73 -1.49 -9.18 14.37
C GLU A 73 -2.86 -9.63 14.86
N ALA A 74 -3.86 -9.64 13.97
CA ALA A 74 -5.21 -10.09 14.31
C ALA A 74 -5.27 -11.59 14.61
N MET A 75 -4.33 -12.36 14.04
CA MET A 75 -4.25 -13.80 14.25
C MET A 75 -3.50 -14.18 15.52
N LYS A 76 -2.75 -13.28 16.11
CA LYS A 76 -1.97 -13.58 17.32
C LYS A 76 -2.88 -13.81 18.52
N PRO A 77 -2.53 -14.75 19.39
CA PRO A 77 -3.21 -14.88 20.67
C PRO A 77 -3.06 -13.61 21.50
N SER A 78 -4.06 -13.33 22.34
CA SER A 78 -4.00 -12.18 23.22
C SER A 78 -2.88 -12.34 24.23
N GLU A 79 -1.96 -11.37 24.27
CA GLU A 79 -0.88 -11.36 25.25
C GLU A 79 -1.35 -10.88 26.63
N GLN A 80 -2.55 -10.32 26.68
CA GLN A 80 -3.10 -9.76 27.90
C GLN A 80 -3.48 -10.84 28.93
N ASN A 81 -3.52 -12.07 28.51
CA ASN A 81 -3.88 -13.19 29.37
C ASN A 81 -2.68 -13.82 30.09
N ASP A 82 -1.54 -13.30 29.87
CA ASP A 82 -0.30 -13.80 30.52
C ASP A 82 -0.25 -13.49 32.01
#